data_b71d1acc8c306cb2ce38bc5c5ffbfcb4
#
_entry.id   b71d1acc8c306cb2ce38bc5c5ffbfcb4
#
_cell.length_a   1.000
_cell.length_b   1.000
_cell.length_c   1.000
_cell.angle_alpha   90.00
_cell.angle_beta   90.00
_cell.angle_gamma   90.00
#
_symmetry.space_group_name_H-M   'P 1'
#
loop_
_entity.id
_entity.type
_entity.pdbx_description
1 polymer ?
#
loop_
_entity_poly.entity_id
_entity_poly.type
_entity_poly.pdbx_seq_one_letter_code
_entity_poly.pdbx_strand_id
1 'polypeptide(L)'
;MLAVVSCVGALLNGVPAPGFAPLAHVDPSIGQDMRYAGPHNFTGAVVDGYEEPVCLLARPAARALARAQREVLRRGYSLLVYDCYRPQRAVDRFVRWASDGAERSTKAEFYPRVEKDRLIPEGYIAERSGHSRGSTVDVTLTDLRREPLDMGTPFDFFDPLAHTDDPRVTGPAREHRDLLRSALAAQGFVNLPEEWWHFTYKPEAFPDTYFDFPVSVAAVRP
;
A
#
# COMPACT_ATOMS: atom_id res chain seq x y z
N MET A 1 24.68 -30.14 28.34
CA MET A 1 24.40 -30.31 26.91
C MET A 1 23.03 -29.68 26.67
N LEU A 2 22.98 -28.41 26.25
CA LEU A 2 21.74 -27.75 25.79
C LEU A 2 21.65 -27.94 24.27
N ALA A 3 20.60 -28.58 23.81
CA ALA A 3 20.29 -28.68 22.39
C ALA A 3 19.69 -27.36 21.90
N VAL A 4 20.40 -26.67 21.01
CA VAL A 4 19.90 -25.52 20.27
C VAL A 4 19.00 -26.06 19.18
N VAL A 5 17.67 -25.88 19.34
CA VAL A 5 16.71 -26.15 18.28
C VAL A 5 16.76 -24.96 17.32
N SER A 6 17.46 -25.14 16.21
CA SER A 6 17.47 -24.21 15.07
C SER A 6 16.16 -24.41 14.32
N CYS A 7 15.19 -23.49 14.49
CA CYS A 7 14.01 -23.43 13.62
C CYS A 7 14.47 -22.90 12.24
N VAL A 8 14.82 -23.80 11.36
CA VAL A 8 14.95 -23.51 9.93
C VAL A 8 13.55 -23.28 9.39
N GLY A 9 13.23 -22.02 9.09
CA GLY A 9 11.99 -21.64 8.40
C GLY A 9 11.97 -22.31 7.02
N ALA A 10 11.19 -23.38 6.89
CA ALA A 10 10.94 -24.00 5.60
C ALA A 10 10.22 -23.00 4.69
N LEU A 11 10.81 -22.67 3.57
CA LEU A 11 10.17 -22.02 2.43
C LEU A 11 9.03 -22.93 1.96
N LEU A 12 7.81 -22.63 2.37
CA LEU A 12 6.59 -23.31 1.90
C LEU A 12 6.25 -22.81 0.50
N ASN A 13 7.02 -23.22 -0.51
CA ASN A 13 6.63 -23.12 -1.90
C ASN A 13 5.40 -24.01 -2.13
N GLY A 14 4.22 -23.39 -2.34
CA GLY A 14 3.04 -24.07 -2.86
C GLY A 14 1.83 -24.19 -1.92
N VAL A 15 1.88 -23.75 -0.67
CA VAL A 15 0.68 -23.69 0.17
C VAL A 15 0.05 -22.30 0.04
N PRO A 16 -1.23 -22.19 -0.38
CA PRO A 16 -1.91 -20.90 -0.47
C PRO A 16 -1.89 -20.17 0.88
N ALA A 17 -1.65 -18.86 0.86
CA ALA A 17 -1.66 -18.05 2.08
C ALA A 17 -3.09 -17.99 2.67
N PRO A 18 -3.37 -18.69 3.80
CA PRO A 18 -4.71 -18.72 4.35
C PRO A 18 -5.12 -17.33 4.85
N GLY A 19 -6.39 -17.00 4.65
CA GLY A 19 -6.95 -15.76 5.18
C GLY A 19 -6.83 -14.53 4.26
N PHE A 20 -6.13 -14.63 3.11
CA PHE A 20 -6.09 -13.60 2.08
C PHE A 20 -7.17 -13.80 1.01
N ALA A 21 -7.47 -12.75 0.27
CA ALA A 21 -8.33 -12.78 -0.91
C ALA A 21 -7.87 -11.73 -1.94
N PRO A 22 -7.99 -12.04 -3.25
CA PRO A 22 -7.94 -11.01 -4.28
C PRO A 22 -9.09 -10.04 -4.10
N LEU A 23 -8.80 -8.73 -4.10
CA LEU A 23 -9.83 -7.69 -3.91
C LEU A 23 -10.92 -7.76 -4.98
N ALA A 24 -10.56 -8.05 -6.23
CA ALA A 24 -11.52 -8.21 -7.32
C ALA A 24 -12.57 -9.33 -7.10
N HIS A 25 -12.25 -10.33 -6.26
CA HIS A 25 -13.23 -11.38 -5.88
C HIS A 25 -14.16 -10.92 -4.75
N VAL A 26 -13.81 -9.84 -4.04
CA VAL A 26 -14.63 -9.30 -2.93
C VAL A 26 -15.49 -8.15 -3.45
N ASP A 27 -14.90 -7.23 -4.20
CA ASP A 27 -15.60 -6.12 -4.86
C ASP A 27 -14.86 -5.69 -6.15
N PRO A 28 -15.34 -6.12 -7.34
CA PRO A 28 -14.71 -5.79 -8.61
C PRO A 28 -14.94 -4.34 -9.05
N SER A 29 -15.76 -3.56 -8.34
CA SER A 29 -15.99 -2.15 -8.65
C SER A 29 -14.83 -1.24 -8.20
N ILE A 30 -13.99 -1.70 -7.25
CA ILE A 30 -12.81 -0.97 -6.81
C ILE A 30 -11.73 -1.02 -7.90
N GLY A 31 -11.26 0.15 -8.34
CA GLY A 31 -10.16 0.24 -9.31
C GLY A 31 -8.86 -0.27 -8.73
N GLN A 32 -7.99 -0.83 -9.58
CA GLN A 32 -6.65 -1.30 -9.19
C GLN A 32 -5.61 -0.78 -10.17
N ASP A 33 -4.64 -0.01 -9.68
CA ASP A 33 -3.47 0.48 -10.40
C ASP A 33 -2.23 0.12 -9.57
N MET A 34 -1.87 -1.18 -9.60
CA MET A 34 -0.83 -1.75 -8.74
C MET A 34 0.55 -1.25 -9.16
N ARG A 35 0.96 -0.13 -8.57
CA ARG A 35 2.13 0.66 -8.97
C ARG A 35 3.43 -0.14 -8.98
N TYR A 36 3.61 -1.05 -8.05
CA TYR A 36 4.84 -1.85 -7.92
C TYR A 36 4.89 -3.05 -8.86
N ALA A 37 3.77 -3.42 -9.50
CA ALA A 37 3.74 -4.41 -10.57
C ALA A 37 4.15 -3.83 -11.94
N GLY A 38 4.38 -2.52 -12.02
CA GLY A 38 4.86 -1.79 -13.20
C GLY A 38 6.07 -0.92 -12.89
N PRO A 39 6.68 -0.27 -13.89
CA PRO A 39 7.85 0.57 -13.70
C PRO A 39 7.52 1.98 -13.19
N HIS A 40 6.25 2.42 -13.20
CA HIS A 40 5.85 3.75 -12.77
C HIS A 40 5.66 3.80 -11.25
N ASN A 41 6.77 3.73 -10.53
CA ASN A 41 6.91 3.87 -9.08
C ASN A 41 8.27 4.51 -8.75
N PHE A 42 8.51 4.82 -7.49
CA PHE A 42 9.72 5.53 -7.08
C PHE A 42 11.03 4.75 -7.33
N THR A 43 10.98 3.42 -7.53
CA THR A 43 12.17 2.62 -7.89
C THR A 43 12.46 2.64 -9.39
N GLY A 44 11.51 3.07 -10.24
CA GLY A 44 11.61 3.09 -11.70
C GLY A 44 11.58 1.71 -12.37
N ALA A 45 11.22 0.65 -11.63
CA ALA A 45 11.21 -0.73 -12.12
C ALA A 45 10.09 -1.54 -11.45
N VAL A 46 9.76 -2.69 -12.04
CA VAL A 46 8.91 -3.70 -11.38
C VAL A 46 9.61 -4.16 -10.10
N VAL A 47 8.86 -4.23 -9.00
CA VAL A 47 9.41 -4.54 -7.68
C VAL A 47 9.37 -6.05 -7.41
N ASP A 48 10.40 -6.55 -6.73
CA ASP A 48 10.57 -7.97 -6.39
C ASP A 48 9.31 -8.53 -5.70
N GLY A 49 8.78 -9.63 -6.23
CA GLY A 49 7.62 -10.32 -5.66
C GLY A 49 6.26 -9.86 -6.20
N TYR A 50 6.17 -8.81 -7.02
CA TYR A 50 4.95 -8.46 -7.75
C TYR A 50 4.92 -9.21 -9.09
N GLU A 51 4.28 -10.38 -9.11
CA GLU A 51 4.16 -11.23 -10.29
C GLU A 51 2.92 -10.91 -11.12
N GLU A 52 1.85 -10.41 -10.48
CA GLU A 52 0.60 -9.99 -11.13
C GLU A 52 0.16 -8.61 -10.60
N PRO A 53 -0.50 -7.77 -11.41
CA PRO A 53 -1.02 -6.47 -10.98
C PRO A 53 -2.36 -6.65 -10.23
N VAL A 54 -2.35 -7.35 -9.10
CA VAL A 54 -3.54 -7.67 -8.32
C VAL A 54 -3.39 -7.22 -6.87
N CYS A 55 -4.46 -6.66 -6.32
CA CYS A 55 -4.55 -6.35 -4.91
C CYS A 55 -4.93 -7.61 -4.11
N LEU A 56 -4.06 -8.03 -3.21
CA LEU A 56 -4.32 -9.07 -2.22
C LEU A 56 -4.45 -8.42 -0.83
N LEU A 57 -5.49 -8.77 -0.09
CA LEU A 57 -5.70 -8.30 1.29
C LEU A 57 -6.13 -9.45 2.18
N ALA A 58 -5.85 -9.33 3.47
CA ALA A 58 -6.52 -10.15 4.48
C ALA A 58 -8.04 -9.98 4.35
N ARG A 59 -8.79 -11.07 4.40
CA ARG A 59 -10.24 -11.08 4.12
C ARG A 59 -11.05 -10.05 4.94
N PRO A 60 -10.76 -9.79 6.24
CA PRO A 60 -11.46 -8.73 6.98
C PRO A 60 -11.21 -7.33 6.40
N ALA A 61 -9.97 -7.00 6.04
CA ALA A 61 -9.60 -5.72 5.43
C ALA A 61 -10.26 -5.55 4.05
N ALA A 62 -10.21 -6.59 3.19
CA ALA A 62 -10.87 -6.57 1.88
C ALA A 62 -12.38 -6.29 1.98
N ARG A 63 -13.08 -6.95 2.93
CA ARG A 63 -14.51 -6.73 3.18
C ARG A 63 -14.79 -5.32 3.72
N ALA A 64 -13.92 -4.79 4.57
CA ALA A 64 -14.04 -3.42 5.08
C ALA A 64 -13.86 -2.41 3.95
N LEU A 65 -12.88 -2.61 3.05
CA LEU A 65 -12.66 -1.75 1.89
C LEU A 65 -13.87 -1.77 0.93
N ALA A 66 -14.48 -2.94 0.71
CA ALA A 66 -15.72 -3.04 -0.06
C ALA A 66 -16.89 -2.27 0.57
N ARG A 67 -16.95 -2.16 1.92
CA ARG A 67 -17.96 -1.30 2.57
C ARG A 67 -17.66 0.19 2.35
N ALA A 68 -16.35 0.59 2.43
CA ALA A 68 -15.94 1.95 2.12
C ALA A 68 -16.26 2.32 0.66
N GLN A 69 -16.03 1.40 -0.29
CA GLN A 69 -16.41 1.59 -1.70
C GLN A 69 -17.90 1.94 -1.85
N ARG A 70 -18.79 1.18 -1.20
CA ARG A 70 -20.23 1.48 -1.25
C ARG A 70 -20.57 2.85 -0.67
N GLU A 71 -19.83 3.31 0.33
CA GLU A 71 -20.03 4.66 0.92
C GLU A 71 -19.63 5.75 -0.06
N VAL A 72 -18.45 5.66 -0.68
CA VAL A 72 -17.98 6.69 -1.62
C VAL A 72 -18.78 6.69 -2.92
N LEU A 73 -19.26 5.52 -3.39
CA LEU A 73 -20.14 5.44 -4.56
C LEU A 73 -21.47 6.22 -4.36
N ARG A 74 -22.05 6.19 -3.15
CA ARG A 74 -23.26 7.01 -2.85
C ARG A 74 -23.00 8.50 -2.91
N ARG A 75 -21.75 8.93 -2.83
CA ARG A 75 -21.31 10.32 -2.94
C ARG A 75 -20.82 10.70 -4.34
N GLY A 76 -20.91 9.79 -5.30
CA GLY A 76 -20.48 10.02 -6.68
C GLY A 76 -18.98 9.80 -6.93
N TYR A 77 -18.29 9.06 -6.08
CA TYR A 77 -16.86 8.73 -6.18
C TYR A 77 -16.64 7.23 -6.20
N SER A 78 -15.41 6.81 -6.52
CA SER A 78 -14.97 5.42 -6.44
C SER A 78 -13.58 5.34 -5.81
N LEU A 79 -13.21 4.17 -5.27
CA LEU A 79 -11.87 3.90 -4.78
C LEU A 79 -10.99 3.36 -5.91
N LEU A 80 -9.70 3.73 -5.87
CA LEU A 80 -8.63 3.16 -6.68
C LEU A 80 -7.47 2.80 -5.76
N VAL A 81 -7.04 1.54 -5.75
CA VAL A 81 -5.91 1.08 -4.93
C VAL A 81 -4.62 1.12 -5.74
N TYR A 82 -3.53 1.56 -5.09
CA TYR A 82 -2.18 1.63 -5.62
C TYR A 82 -1.27 0.52 -5.09
N ASP A 83 -1.47 0.11 -3.82
CA ASP A 83 -0.81 -1.03 -3.22
C ASP A 83 -1.68 -1.67 -2.13
N CYS A 84 -1.47 -2.97 -1.91
CA CYS A 84 -2.20 -3.78 -0.94
C CYS A 84 -1.19 -4.61 -0.12
N TYR A 85 -1.30 -5.94 -0.10
CA TYR A 85 -0.26 -6.78 0.45
C TYR A 85 1.04 -6.58 -0.34
N ARG A 86 2.13 -6.31 0.37
CA ARG A 86 3.48 -6.14 -0.16
C ARG A 86 4.38 -7.19 0.48
N PRO A 87 4.98 -8.13 -0.28
CA PRO A 87 5.86 -9.13 0.30
C PRO A 87 7.12 -8.50 0.92
N GLN A 88 7.68 -9.15 1.94
CA GLN A 88 8.88 -8.61 2.63
C GLN A 88 10.05 -8.37 1.65
N ARG A 89 10.22 -9.24 0.64
CA ARG A 89 11.26 -9.06 -0.40
C ARG A 89 11.13 -7.75 -1.19
N ALA A 90 9.90 -7.24 -1.35
CA ALA A 90 9.65 -5.94 -1.95
C ALA A 90 10.11 -4.79 -1.03
N VAL A 91 9.85 -4.90 0.26
CA VAL A 91 10.36 -3.96 1.27
C VAL A 91 11.89 -3.96 1.28
N ASP A 92 12.51 -5.13 1.25
CA ASP A 92 13.97 -5.28 1.17
C ASP A 92 14.52 -4.66 -0.14
N ARG A 93 13.77 -4.74 -1.25
CA ARG A 93 14.13 -4.06 -2.50
C ARG A 93 14.10 -2.54 -2.34
N PHE A 94 13.12 -1.98 -1.62
CA PHE A 94 13.04 -0.53 -1.36
C PHE A 94 14.24 -0.05 -0.53
N VAL A 95 14.63 -0.80 0.49
CA VAL A 95 15.82 -0.48 1.32
C VAL A 95 17.09 -0.51 0.48
N ARG A 96 17.27 -1.55 -0.37
CA ARG A 96 18.43 -1.62 -1.29
C ARG A 96 18.45 -0.44 -2.27
N TRP A 97 17.28 -0.11 -2.86
CA TRP A 97 17.16 1.03 -3.77
C TRP A 97 17.47 2.36 -3.07
N ALA A 98 16.97 2.58 -1.86
CA ALA A 98 17.25 3.80 -1.08
C ALA A 98 18.73 3.95 -0.73
N SER A 99 19.44 2.83 -0.55
CA SER A 99 20.88 2.80 -0.25
C SER A 99 21.76 3.01 -1.50
N ASP A 100 21.22 2.88 -2.71
CA ASP A 100 21.94 3.15 -3.96
C ASP A 100 21.88 4.63 -4.32
N GLY A 101 22.87 5.41 -3.89
CA GLY A 101 22.94 6.85 -4.16
C GLY A 101 23.16 7.22 -5.63
N ALA A 102 23.54 6.27 -6.51
CA ALA A 102 23.79 6.51 -7.92
C ALA A 102 22.47 6.56 -8.75
N GLU A 103 21.49 5.73 -8.40
CA GLU A 103 20.20 5.70 -9.08
C GLU A 103 19.32 6.86 -8.60
N ARG A 104 18.97 7.79 -9.49
CA ARG A 104 18.17 9.01 -9.20
C ARG A 104 17.17 9.35 -10.31
N SER A 105 16.88 8.43 -11.22
CA SER A 105 16.03 8.71 -12.39
C SER A 105 14.62 9.18 -12.02
N THR A 106 14.12 8.76 -10.86
CA THR A 106 12.78 9.06 -10.37
C THR A 106 12.73 10.25 -9.38
N LYS A 107 13.90 10.89 -9.08
CA LYS A 107 13.99 11.94 -8.06
C LYS A 107 13.04 13.11 -8.33
N ALA A 108 12.96 13.56 -9.57
CA ALA A 108 12.16 14.74 -9.91
C ALA A 108 10.65 14.54 -9.65
N GLU A 109 10.17 13.33 -9.74
CA GLU A 109 8.76 12.99 -9.57
C GLU A 109 8.42 12.64 -8.11
N PHE A 110 9.23 11.77 -7.46
CA PHE A 110 8.85 11.17 -6.18
C PHE A 110 9.51 11.81 -4.96
N TYR A 111 10.73 12.35 -5.08
CA TYR A 111 11.46 12.92 -3.92
C TYR A 111 12.29 14.16 -4.29
N PRO A 112 11.66 15.19 -4.93
CA PRO A 112 12.41 16.32 -5.50
C PRO A 112 13.17 17.14 -4.46
N ARG A 113 12.70 17.17 -3.22
CA ARG A 113 13.24 17.98 -2.12
C ARG A 113 13.96 17.19 -1.03
N VAL A 114 13.90 15.85 -1.07
CA VAL A 114 14.55 14.98 -0.11
C VAL A 114 15.77 14.32 -0.76
N GLU A 115 16.89 14.26 -0.06
CA GLU A 115 18.04 13.50 -0.53
C GLU A 115 17.82 12.00 -0.25
N LYS A 116 18.30 11.12 -1.14
CA LYS A 116 17.98 9.70 -1.13
C LYS A 116 18.47 8.99 0.15
N ASP A 117 19.61 9.41 0.69
CA ASP A 117 20.16 8.92 1.96
C ASP A 117 19.34 9.34 3.20
N ARG A 118 18.38 10.26 3.01
CA ARG A 118 17.46 10.71 4.07
C ARG A 118 16.15 9.91 4.10
N LEU A 119 15.83 9.16 3.04
CA LEU A 119 14.55 8.47 2.92
C LEU A 119 14.30 7.43 4.03
N ILE A 120 15.34 6.69 4.46
CA ILE A 120 15.23 5.75 5.58
C ILE A 120 15.27 6.49 6.93
N PRO A 121 16.25 7.38 7.22
CA PRO A 121 16.28 8.10 8.48
C PRO A 121 15.04 8.96 8.78
N GLU A 122 14.41 9.50 7.74
CA GLU A 122 13.20 10.33 7.88
C GLU A 122 11.91 9.53 7.84
N GLY A 123 12.00 8.18 7.70
CA GLY A 123 10.85 7.28 7.84
C GLY A 123 10.00 7.09 6.58
N TYR A 124 10.40 7.66 5.43
CA TYR A 124 9.70 7.42 4.15
C TYR A 124 9.81 5.96 3.68
N ILE A 125 10.93 5.31 3.99
CA ILE A 125 11.17 3.89 3.71
C ILE A 125 11.59 3.21 5.01
N ALA A 126 10.92 2.10 5.35
CA ALA A 126 11.18 1.31 6.54
C ALA A 126 11.61 -0.12 6.18
N GLU A 127 12.38 -0.78 7.06
CA GLU A 127 12.81 -2.17 6.91
C GLU A 127 11.66 -3.18 7.08
N ARG A 128 10.54 -2.75 7.66
CA ARG A 128 9.30 -3.52 7.82
C ARG A 128 8.10 -2.66 7.51
N SER A 129 7.11 -3.22 6.81
CA SER A 129 5.92 -2.49 6.39
C SER A 129 4.65 -3.14 6.92
N GLY A 130 3.67 -2.30 7.26
CA GLY A 130 2.30 -2.74 7.56
C GLY A 130 1.66 -3.54 6.42
N HIS A 131 2.00 -3.22 5.19
CA HIS A 131 1.53 -3.93 3.99
C HIS A 131 1.89 -5.42 4.01
N SER A 132 3.08 -5.78 4.53
CA SER A 132 3.51 -7.19 4.61
C SER A 132 2.66 -8.03 5.57
N ARG A 133 1.82 -7.39 6.41
CA ARG A 133 0.84 -8.06 7.28
C ARG A 133 -0.55 -8.21 6.65
N GLY A 134 -0.76 -7.67 5.44
CA GLY A 134 -1.97 -7.86 4.63
C GLY A 134 -3.22 -7.08 5.06
N SER A 135 -3.12 -6.18 6.03
CA SER A 135 -4.25 -5.34 6.47
C SER A 135 -4.11 -3.86 6.10
N THR A 136 -3.08 -3.52 5.35
CA THR A 136 -2.77 -2.16 4.91
C THR A 136 -3.01 -2.00 3.42
N VAL A 137 -3.51 -0.83 3.02
CA VAL A 137 -3.81 -0.46 1.64
C VAL A 137 -3.39 0.98 1.38
N ASP A 138 -2.79 1.22 0.21
CA ASP A 138 -2.60 2.55 -0.35
C ASP A 138 -3.71 2.80 -1.37
N VAL A 139 -4.49 3.86 -1.15
CA VAL A 139 -5.75 4.07 -1.87
C VAL A 139 -6.04 5.55 -2.09
N THR A 140 -6.72 5.85 -3.20
CA THR A 140 -7.21 7.19 -3.54
C THR A 140 -8.68 7.16 -3.94
N LEU A 141 -9.23 8.34 -4.20
CA LEU A 141 -10.54 8.54 -4.80
C LEU A 141 -10.42 8.81 -6.30
N THR A 142 -11.40 8.34 -7.05
CA THR A 142 -11.63 8.71 -8.44
C THR A 142 -13.05 9.26 -8.60
N ASP A 143 -13.29 9.97 -9.70
CA ASP A 143 -14.65 10.17 -10.18
C ASP A 143 -15.27 8.86 -10.72
N LEU A 144 -16.52 8.90 -11.16
CA LEU A 144 -17.21 7.73 -11.73
C LEU A 144 -16.72 7.35 -13.14
N ARG A 145 -15.89 8.20 -13.77
CA ARG A 145 -15.18 7.90 -15.03
C ARG A 145 -13.83 7.22 -14.78
N ARG A 146 -13.48 7.00 -13.51
CA ARG A 146 -12.21 6.42 -13.02
C ARG A 146 -11.00 7.34 -13.14
N GLU A 147 -11.21 8.65 -13.29
CA GLU A 147 -10.12 9.63 -13.23
C GLU A 147 -9.76 9.92 -11.77
N PRO A 148 -8.49 9.79 -11.36
CA PRO A 148 -8.05 10.11 -10.00
C PRO A 148 -8.33 11.56 -9.65
N LEU A 149 -8.80 11.80 -8.42
CA LEU A 149 -9.02 13.14 -7.90
C LEU A 149 -7.70 13.77 -7.45
N ASP A 150 -7.64 15.10 -7.52
CA ASP A 150 -6.52 15.86 -6.96
C ASP A 150 -6.48 15.69 -5.43
N MET A 151 -5.38 15.16 -4.92
CA MET A 151 -5.10 14.98 -3.50
C MET A 151 -4.02 15.94 -2.99
N GLY A 152 -3.59 16.91 -3.82
CA GLY A 152 -2.55 17.91 -3.51
C GLY A 152 -1.12 17.42 -3.69
N THR A 153 -0.89 16.11 -3.74
CA THR A 153 0.36 15.46 -4.17
C THR A 153 0.05 14.15 -4.87
N PRO A 154 0.95 13.64 -5.74
CA PRO A 154 0.84 12.28 -6.23
C PRO A 154 1.04 11.24 -5.10
N PHE A 155 0.74 9.99 -5.40
CA PHE A 155 1.10 8.83 -4.59
C PHE A 155 2.63 8.67 -4.51
N ASP A 156 3.15 8.17 -3.39
CA ASP A 156 4.60 8.01 -3.14
C ASP A 156 5.42 9.30 -3.23
N PHE A 157 4.81 10.44 -3.00
CA PHE A 157 5.52 11.71 -2.96
C PHE A 157 6.21 11.90 -1.60
N PHE A 158 7.49 11.62 -1.52
CA PHE A 158 8.29 11.71 -0.29
C PHE A 158 8.59 13.17 0.07
N ASP A 159 7.65 13.77 0.76
CA ASP A 159 7.67 15.17 1.17
C ASP A 159 6.62 15.41 2.26
N PRO A 160 6.86 16.30 3.23
CA PRO A 160 5.84 16.66 4.23
C PRO A 160 4.51 17.14 3.64
N LEU A 161 4.49 17.61 2.40
CA LEU A 161 3.24 17.98 1.70
C LEU A 161 2.30 16.77 1.51
N ALA A 162 2.83 15.55 1.55
CA ALA A 162 2.04 14.31 1.51
C ALA A 162 1.38 13.97 2.86
N HIS A 163 1.76 14.61 3.96
CA HIS A 163 1.10 14.43 5.25
C HIS A 163 -0.38 14.76 5.14
N THR A 164 -1.23 13.91 5.70
CA THR A 164 -2.69 13.99 5.54
C THR A 164 -3.25 15.36 5.91
N ASP A 165 -2.73 15.95 6.99
CA ASP A 165 -3.20 17.23 7.53
C ASP A 165 -2.26 18.41 7.25
N ASP A 166 -1.36 18.32 6.25
CA ASP A 166 -0.47 19.44 5.92
C ASP A 166 -1.30 20.71 5.60
N PRO A 167 -1.05 21.84 6.29
CA PRO A 167 -1.86 23.04 6.17
C PRO A 167 -1.74 23.75 4.83
N ARG A 168 -0.74 23.42 4.02
CA ARG A 168 -0.56 23.95 2.64
C ARG A 168 -1.53 23.33 1.65
N VAL A 169 -2.07 22.13 1.97
CA VAL A 169 -3.10 21.48 1.15
C VAL A 169 -4.45 22.04 1.53
N THR A 170 -5.09 22.75 0.60
CA THR A 170 -6.35 23.48 0.80
C THR A 170 -7.34 23.20 -0.34
N GLY A 171 -8.55 23.75 -0.26
CA GLY A 171 -9.60 23.61 -1.29
C GLY A 171 -9.96 22.16 -1.60
N PRO A 172 -10.26 21.84 -2.88
CA PRO A 172 -10.73 20.50 -3.26
C PRO A 172 -9.82 19.35 -2.82
N ALA A 173 -8.49 19.53 -2.89
CA ALA A 173 -7.55 18.50 -2.47
C ALA A 173 -7.67 18.17 -0.98
N ARG A 174 -7.88 19.16 -0.12
CA ARG A 174 -8.17 18.96 1.30
C ARG A 174 -9.51 18.22 1.49
N GLU A 175 -10.54 18.64 0.80
CA GLU A 175 -11.87 18.02 0.88
C GLU A 175 -11.82 16.55 0.45
N HIS A 176 -11.04 16.22 -0.59
CA HIS A 176 -10.85 14.84 -1.06
C HIS A 176 -10.10 13.98 -0.02
N ARG A 177 -9.02 14.50 0.61
CA ARG A 177 -8.33 13.78 1.70
C ARG A 177 -9.26 13.53 2.87
N ASP A 178 -10.06 14.51 3.28
CA ASP A 178 -10.99 14.40 4.40
C ASP A 178 -12.13 13.41 4.09
N LEU A 179 -12.63 13.40 2.85
CA LEU A 179 -13.60 12.43 2.39
C LEU A 179 -13.05 11.00 2.41
N LEU A 180 -11.85 10.78 1.84
CA LEU A 180 -11.20 9.48 1.84
C LEU A 180 -10.97 8.98 3.25
N ARG A 181 -10.36 9.81 4.11
CA ARG A 181 -10.09 9.47 5.51
C ARG A 181 -11.38 9.12 6.27
N SER A 182 -12.43 9.93 6.14
CA SER A 182 -13.68 9.70 6.85
C SER A 182 -14.39 8.42 6.39
N ALA A 183 -14.40 8.14 5.08
CA ALA A 183 -15.04 6.95 4.54
C ALA A 183 -14.33 5.66 4.98
N LEU A 184 -13.00 5.67 5.02
CA LEU A 184 -12.20 4.55 5.47
C LEU A 184 -12.25 4.37 6.99
N ALA A 185 -12.16 5.45 7.76
CA ALA A 185 -12.25 5.42 9.22
C ALA A 185 -13.59 4.84 9.71
N ALA A 186 -14.69 5.16 9.03
CA ALA A 186 -16.02 4.60 9.31
C ALA A 186 -16.08 3.06 9.12
N GLN A 187 -15.11 2.47 8.43
CA GLN A 187 -15.01 1.02 8.21
C GLN A 187 -13.88 0.35 9.01
N GLY A 188 -13.23 1.09 9.92
CA GLY A 188 -12.21 0.57 10.83
C GLY A 188 -10.78 0.69 10.31
N PHE A 189 -10.54 1.50 9.27
CA PHE A 189 -9.18 1.83 8.84
C PHE A 189 -8.62 3.02 9.63
N VAL A 190 -7.33 2.97 9.91
CA VAL A 190 -6.58 4.04 10.56
C VAL A 190 -5.57 4.58 9.55
N ASN A 191 -5.60 5.87 9.31
CA ASN A 191 -4.65 6.55 8.42
C ASN A 191 -3.28 6.70 9.08
N LEU A 192 -2.22 6.59 8.30
CA LEU A 192 -0.87 7.02 8.66
C LEU A 192 -0.77 8.54 8.42
N PRO A 193 -0.53 9.37 9.46
CA PRO A 193 -0.57 10.83 9.29
C PRO A 193 0.43 11.38 8.27
N GLU A 194 1.55 10.70 8.06
CA GLU A 194 2.62 11.08 7.13
C GLU A 194 2.29 10.84 5.66
N GLU A 195 1.22 10.03 5.38
CA GLU A 195 0.85 9.61 4.03
C GLU A 195 -0.67 9.65 3.84
N TRP A 196 -1.19 10.55 3.01
CA TRP A 196 -2.63 10.72 2.84
C TRP A 196 -3.32 9.47 2.23
N TRP A 197 -2.57 8.63 1.53
CA TRP A 197 -3.07 7.41 0.84
C TRP A 197 -3.05 6.16 1.73
N HIS A 198 -2.27 6.13 2.83
CA HIS A 198 -1.92 4.92 3.58
C HIS A 198 -2.89 4.66 4.74
N PHE A 199 -3.52 3.48 4.72
CA PHE A 199 -4.53 3.10 5.70
C PHE A 199 -4.37 1.66 6.15
N THR A 200 -4.40 1.41 7.46
CA THR A 200 -4.36 0.07 8.06
C THR A 200 -5.69 -0.27 8.71
N TYR A 201 -6.31 -1.38 8.31
CA TYR A 201 -7.51 -1.91 8.97
C TYR A 201 -7.19 -2.46 10.36
N LYS A 202 -8.01 -2.11 11.36
CA LYS A 202 -7.85 -2.53 12.75
C LYS A 202 -9.13 -3.23 13.28
N PRO A 203 -8.97 -4.32 14.09
CA PRO A 203 -7.71 -5.00 14.39
C PRO A 203 -7.17 -5.75 13.16
N GLU A 204 -5.85 -5.80 13.03
CA GLU A 204 -5.20 -6.54 11.95
C GLU A 204 -5.43 -8.05 12.12
N ALA A 205 -5.60 -8.77 11.00
CA ALA A 205 -5.77 -10.22 11.03
C ALA A 205 -4.47 -10.95 11.42
N PHE A 206 -3.32 -10.36 11.09
CA PHE A 206 -1.99 -10.94 11.31
C PHE A 206 -1.02 -9.88 11.85
N PRO A 207 -1.22 -9.36 13.10
CA PRO A 207 -0.49 -8.19 13.59
C PRO A 207 1.02 -8.40 13.71
N ASP A 208 1.48 -9.66 13.88
CA ASP A 208 2.87 -10.02 14.17
C ASP A 208 3.54 -10.79 13.01
N THR A 209 2.84 -11.00 11.88
CA THR A 209 3.33 -11.83 10.77
C THR A 209 3.63 -10.99 9.55
N TYR A 210 4.90 -10.92 9.16
CA TYR A 210 5.35 -10.31 7.91
C TYR A 210 5.50 -11.41 6.86
N PHE A 211 4.58 -11.43 5.91
CA PHE A 211 4.56 -12.45 4.86
C PHE A 211 5.53 -12.11 3.73
N ASP A 212 5.94 -13.15 2.98
CA ASP A 212 6.83 -13.03 1.81
C ASP A 212 6.43 -13.96 0.65
N PHE A 213 5.13 -14.26 0.50
CA PHE A 213 4.64 -14.95 -0.69
C PHE A 213 4.46 -13.97 -1.87
N PRO A 214 4.53 -14.44 -3.14
CA PRO A 214 4.41 -13.55 -4.30
C PRO A 214 3.01 -12.94 -4.41
N VAL A 215 2.93 -11.72 -4.94
CA VAL A 215 1.66 -11.07 -5.28
C VAL A 215 1.15 -11.72 -6.57
N SER A 216 0.33 -12.76 -6.43
CA SER A 216 -0.36 -13.42 -7.52
C SER A 216 -1.64 -14.08 -7.02
N VAL A 217 -2.64 -14.22 -7.90
CA VAL A 217 -3.90 -14.89 -7.53
C VAL A 217 -3.64 -16.35 -7.12
N ALA A 218 -2.66 -17.00 -7.74
CA ALA A 218 -2.30 -18.39 -7.43
C ALA A 218 -1.81 -18.57 -5.99
N ALA A 219 -1.13 -17.57 -5.42
CA ALA A 219 -0.59 -17.62 -4.05
C ALA A 219 -1.66 -17.65 -2.95
N VAL A 220 -2.92 -17.29 -3.26
CA VAL A 220 -4.03 -17.21 -2.29
C VAL A 220 -5.24 -18.06 -2.66
N ARG A 221 -5.15 -18.85 -3.73
CA ARG A 221 -6.20 -19.83 -4.08
C ARG A 221 -6.22 -20.95 -3.03
N PRO A 222 -7.42 -21.36 -2.58
CA PRO A 222 -7.57 -22.51 -1.70
C PRO A 222 -7.21 -23.83 -2.36
#